data_c796d8b1929c5a0575df2c4513229880
#
_entry.id   c796d8b1929c5a0575df2c4513229880
#
_cell.length_a   1.000
_cell.length_b   1.000
_cell.length_c   1.000
_cell.angle_alpha   90.00
_cell.angle_beta   90.00
_cell.angle_gamma   90.00
#
_symmetry.space_group_name_H-M   'P 1'
#
loop_
_entity.id
_entity.type
_entity.pdbx_description
1 polymer ?
#
loop_
_entity_poly.entity_id
_entity_poly.type
_entity_poly.pdbx_seq_one_letter_code
_entity_poly.pdbx_strand_id
1 'polypeptide(L)'
;MQIMPATGAELKVGDIRQAEPNIHAGAKYMDQPMSRYFKDAKFSEANRRLFAFASYNAGPGNLSKMRTEAARRGLDPDKWFNNVELVTAERIGIETTTYVRNIYKFYVTYKLATE
;
A
#
# COMPACT_ATOMS: atom_id res chain seq x y z
N MET A 1 2.96 -14.25 -1.08
CA MET A 1 2.41 -14.38 0.21
C MET A 1 1.21 -13.49 0.38
N GLN A 2 0.31 -13.91 1.14
CA GLN A 2 -0.88 -13.20 1.23
C GLN A 2 -1.22 -12.89 2.67
N ILE A 3 -1.71 -11.72 2.91
CA ILE A 3 -2.18 -11.42 4.23
C ILE A 3 -3.27 -12.39 4.58
N MET A 4 -3.17 -12.95 5.74
CA MET A 4 -4.17 -13.88 6.17
C MET A 4 -5.52 -13.21 6.10
N PRO A 5 -6.53 -13.90 5.61
CA PRO A 5 -7.86 -13.34 5.66
C PRO A 5 -8.25 -12.91 7.06
N ALA A 6 -7.78 -13.63 8.05
CA ALA A 6 -8.05 -13.27 9.44
C ALA A 6 -7.46 -11.90 9.77
N THR A 7 -6.26 -11.62 9.29
CA THR A 7 -5.64 -10.32 9.52
C THR A 7 -6.49 -9.23 8.92
N GLY A 8 -6.96 -9.44 7.70
CA GLY A 8 -7.82 -8.46 7.06
C GLY A 8 -9.11 -8.25 7.82
N ALA A 9 -9.68 -9.32 8.34
CA ALA A 9 -10.91 -9.21 9.10
C ALA A 9 -10.69 -8.46 10.40
N GLU A 10 -9.58 -8.72 11.06
CA GLU A 10 -9.26 -8.02 12.29
C GLU A 10 -9.12 -6.53 12.07
N LEU A 11 -8.46 -6.15 10.99
CA LEU A 11 -8.32 -4.74 10.67
C LEU A 11 -9.68 -4.11 10.42
N LYS A 12 -10.60 -4.85 9.84
CA LYS A 12 -11.93 -4.34 9.56
C LYS A 12 -12.76 -4.09 10.80
N VAL A 13 -12.53 -4.85 11.86
CA VAL A 13 -13.28 -4.61 13.09
C VAL A 13 -12.77 -3.42 13.86
N GLY A 14 -11.63 -2.85 13.43
CA GLY A 14 -11.20 -1.58 13.97
C GLY A 14 -10.46 -1.62 15.28
N ASP A 15 -9.82 -2.74 15.60
CA ASP A 15 -8.99 -2.80 16.79
C ASP A 15 -7.67 -2.11 16.50
N ILE A 16 -7.59 -0.84 16.84
CA ILE A 16 -6.44 -0.01 16.53
C ILE A 16 -5.16 -0.56 17.13
N ARG A 17 -5.25 -1.14 18.31
CA ARG A 17 -4.07 -1.67 18.98
C ARG A 17 -3.49 -2.87 18.24
N GLN A 18 -4.31 -3.60 17.51
CA GLN A 18 -3.84 -4.73 16.72
C GLN A 18 -3.44 -4.29 15.32
N ALA A 19 -4.00 -3.20 14.84
CA ALA A 19 -3.69 -2.71 13.50
C ALA A 19 -2.23 -2.30 13.37
N GLU A 20 -1.68 -1.66 14.38
CA GLU A 20 -0.32 -1.13 14.31
C GLU A 20 0.72 -2.25 14.08
N PRO A 21 0.75 -3.35 14.86
CA PRO A 21 1.71 -4.41 14.59
C PRO A 21 1.56 -5.03 13.21
N ASN A 22 0.32 -5.19 12.75
CA ASN A 22 0.10 -5.79 11.44
C ASN A 22 0.58 -4.87 10.31
N ILE A 23 0.38 -3.58 10.46
CA ILE A 23 0.84 -2.61 9.48
C ILE A 23 2.36 -2.60 9.43
N HIS A 24 3.01 -2.61 10.58
CA HIS A 24 4.47 -2.62 10.64
C HIS A 24 5.03 -3.91 10.04
N ALA A 25 4.43 -5.03 10.35
CA ALA A 25 4.90 -6.31 9.83
C ALA A 25 4.80 -6.34 8.32
N GLY A 26 3.69 -5.86 7.76
CA GLY A 26 3.51 -5.82 6.32
C GLY A 26 4.51 -4.91 5.65
N ALA A 27 4.69 -3.72 6.19
CA ALA A 27 5.62 -2.74 5.62
C ALA A 27 7.05 -3.28 5.67
N LYS A 28 7.43 -3.88 6.78
CA LYS A 28 8.77 -4.42 6.93
C LYS A 28 9.00 -5.60 5.99
N TYR A 29 7.99 -6.43 5.84
CA TYR A 29 8.07 -7.57 4.93
C TYR A 29 8.33 -7.10 3.51
N MET A 30 7.77 -5.97 3.11
CA MET A 30 7.91 -5.45 1.76
C MET A 30 9.18 -4.64 1.55
N ASP A 31 9.95 -4.38 2.60
CA ASP A 31 11.09 -3.48 2.47
C ASP A 31 12.09 -3.94 1.42
N GLN A 32 12.47 -5.21 1.47
CA GLN A 32 13.45 -5.74 0.53
C GLN A 32 12.91 -5.83 -0.89
N PRO A 33 11.72 -6.41 -1.11
CA PRO A 33 11.14 -6.41 -2.46
C PRO A 33 10.94 -5.01 -3.01
N MET A 34 10.53 -4.06 -2.18
CA MET A 34 10.35 -2.70 -2.65
C MET A 34 11.66 -2.07 -3.07
N SER A 35 12.74 -2.32 -2.33
CA SER A 35 14.04 -1.80 -2.71
C SER A 35 14.47 -2.36 -4.05
N ARG A 36 14.12 -3.60 -4.35
CA ARG A 36 14.47 -4.22 -5.61
C ARG A 36 13.64 -3.66 -6.77
N TYR A 37 12.33 -3.56 -6.58
CA TYR A 37 11.42 -3.19 -7.66
C TYR A 37 11.27 -1.69 -7.86
N PHE A 38 11.60 -0.90 -6.84
CA PHE A 38 11.38 0.54 -6.88
C PHE A 38 12.66 1.31 -6.63
N LYS A 39 13.76 0.85 -7.23
CA LYS A 39 15.08 1.46 -7.02
C LYS A 39 15.09 2.94 -7.34
N ASP A 40 14.42 3.30 -8.43
CA ASP A 40 14.46 4.68 -8.92
C ASP A 40 13.32 5.53 -8.37
N ALA A 41 12.53 4.97 -7.48
CA ALA A 41 11.38 5.69 -6.96
C ALA A 41 11.84 6.74 -5.95
N LYS A 42 11.17 7.87 -6.00
CA LYS A 42 11.43 8.97 -5.07
C LYS A 42 10.20 9.18 -4.22
N PHE A 43 9.83 8.15 -3.49
CA PHE A 43 8.64 8.21 -2.65
C PHE A 43 8.87 9.12 -1.45
N SER A 44 7.85 9.90 -1.11
CA SER A 44 7.79 10.48 0.21
C SER A 44 7.58 9.33 1.21
N GLU A 45 7.77 9.61 2.48
CA GLU A 45 7.58 8.58 3.49
C GLU A 45 6.15 8.04 3.46
N ALA A 46 5.18 8.92 3.31
CA ALA A 46 3.78 8.51 3.25
C ALA A 46 3.51 7.64 2.03
N ASN A 47 4.03 8.03 0.87
CA ASN A 47 3.81 7.26 -0.34
C ASN A 47 4.53 5.92 -0.31
N ARG A 48 5.73 5.87 0.25
CA ARG A 48 6.42 4.60 0.40
C ARG A 48 5.57 3.62 1.19
N ARG A 49 4.92 4.11 2.23
CA ARG A 49 4.05 3.28 3.05
C ARG A 49 2.85 2.79 2.25
N LEU A 50 2.25 3.69 1.47
CA LEU A 50 1.10 3.33 0.65
C LEU A 50 1.47 2.28 -0.40
N PHE A 51 2.63 2.45 -1.04
CA PHE A 51 3.08 1.46 -2.01
C PHE A 51 3.43 0.13 -1.35
N ALA A 52 3.91 0.17 -0.12
CA ALA A 52 4.15 -1.06 0.63
C ALA A 52 2.85 -1.82 0.88
N PHE A 53 1.80 -1.11 1.28
CA PHE A 53 0.50 -1.74 1.49
C PHE A 53 -0.02 -2.35 0.19
N ALA A 54 0.06 -1.60 -0.90
CA ALA A 54 -0.40 -2.08 -2.19
C ALA A 54 0.40 -3.28 -2.65
N SER A 55 1.71 -3.23 -2.45
CA SER A 55 2.59 -4.33 -2.85
C SER A 55 2.34 -5.58 -2.03
N TYR A 56 2.04 -5.43 -0.76
CA TYR A 56 1.71 -6.56 0.08
C TYR A 56 0.45 -7.26 -0.43
N ASN A 57 -0.51 -6.49 -0.91
CA ASN A 57 -1.78 -7.03 -1.38
C ASN A 57 -1.68 -7.60 -2.80
N ALA A 58 -1.06 -6.87 -3.71
CA ALA A 58 -1.08 -7.20 -5.13
C ALA A 58 0.26 -7.67 -5.69
N GLY A 59 1.34 -7.54 -4.93
CA GLY A 59 2.67 -7.93 -5.35
C GLY A 59 3.48 -6.76 -5.88
N PRO A 60 4.76 -6.67 -5.49
CA PRO A 60 5.58 -5.51 -5.89
C PRO A 60 5.84 -5.47 -7.39
N GLY A 61 5.90 -6.64 -8.06
CA GLY A 61 6.07 -6.67 -9.51
C GLY A 61 4.90 -6.03 -10.22
N ASN A 62 3.69 -6.29 -9.76
CA ASN A 62 2.50 -5.70 -10.36
C ASN A 62 2.48 -4.21 -10.12
N LEU A 63 2.85 -3.77 -8.94
CA LEU A 63 2.87 -2.34 -8.64
C LEU A 63 3.94 -1.62 -9.44
N SER A 64 5.06 -2.27 -9.71
CA SER A 64 6.08 -1.70 -10.57
C SER A 64 5.51 -1.44 -11.96
N LYS A 65 4.73 -2.37 -12.49
CA LYS A 65 4.08 -2.18 -13.79
C LYS A 65 3.07 -1.05 -13.74
N MET A 66 2.34 -0.94 -12.64
CA MET A 66 1.35 0.14 -12.51
C MET A 66 2.03 1.50 -12.47
N ARG A 67 3.19 1.59 -11.83
CA ARG A 67 3.95 2.83 -11.82
C ARG A 67 4.41 3.22 -13.22
N THR A 68 4.90 2.25 -13.98
CA THR A 68 5.31 2.50 -15.36
C THR A 68 4.14 3.01 -16.19
N GLU A 69 2.99 2.38 -16.04
CA GLU A 69 1.82 2.80 -16.79
C GLU A 69 1.35 4.19 -16.36
N ALA A 70 1.42 4.49 -15.08
CA ALA A 70 1.05 5.81 -14.59
C ALA A 70 1.93 6.89 -15.22
N ALA A 71 3.23 6.64 -15.24
CA ALA A 71 4.16 7.61 -15.86
C ALA A 71 3.84 7.79 -17.33
N ARG A 72 3.51 6.70 -18.03
CA ARG A 72 3.18 6.76 -19.43
C ARG A 72 1.94 7.63 -19.67
N ARG A 73 1.03 7.66 -18.71
CA ARG A 73 -0.21 8.45 -18.83
C ARG A 73 -0.05 9.88 -18.32
N GLY A 74 1.13 10.26 -17.90
CA GLY A 74 1.35 11.60 -17.37
C GLY A 74 1.01 11.77 -15.91
N LEU A 75 0.77 10.65 -15.21
CA LEU A 75 0.55 10.67 -13.77
C LEU A 75 1.88 10.55 -13.05
N ASP A 76 1.87 10.85 -11.75
CA ASP A 76 3.11 10.79 -10.96
C ASP A 76 3.32 9.36 -10.47
N PRO A 77 4.39 8.68 -10.94
CA PRO A 77 4.62 7.29 -10.53
C PRO A 77 5.07 7.14 -9.09
N ASP A 78 5.41 8.23 -8.43
CA ASP A 78 5.87 8.21 -7.06
C ASP A 78 4.78 8.59 -6.07
N LYS A 79 3.56 8.79 -6.55
CA LYS A 79 2.42 9.12 -5.71
C LYS A 79 1.31 8.10 -5.91
N TRP A 80 0.73 7.68 -4.81
CA TRP A 80 -0.33 6.68 -4.86
C TRP A 80 -1.69 7.31 -5.17
N PHE A 81 -2.16 8.19 -4.27
CA PHE A 81 -3.52 8.73 -4.39
C PHE A 81 -3.68 9.55 -5.67
N ASN A 82 -4.72 9.24 -6.41
CA ASN A 82 -5.09 9.92 -7.66
C ASN A 82 -4.02 9.81 -8.75
N ASN A 83 -3.04 8.96 -8.56
CA ASN A 83 -1.99 8.72 -9.55
C ASN A 83 -1.90 7.23 -9.83
N VAL A 84 -0.98 6.52 -9.18
CA VAL A 84 -0.86 5.08 -9.43
C VAL A 84 -2.12 4.34 -8.99
N GLU A 85 -2.82 4.86 -8.01
CA GLU A 85 -4.08 4.29 -7.56
C GLU A 85 -5.07 4.13 -8.72
N LEU A 86 -5.17 5.13 -9.58
CA LEU A 86 -6.13 5.08 -10.70
C LEU A 86 -5.80 3.94 -11.65
N VAL A 87 -4.53 3.78 -11.96
CA VAL A 87 -4.10 2.71 -12.85
C VAL A 87 -4.34 1.35 -12.20
N THR A 88 -4.05 1.26 -10.92
CA THR A 88 -4.23 0.02 -10.18
C THR A 88 -5.69 -0.40 -10.15
N ALA A 89 -6.57 0.55 -9.90
CA ALA A 89 -8.01 0.26 -9.88
C ALA A 89 -8.48 -0.28 -11.23
N GLU A 90 -7.96 0.29 -12.30
CA GLU A 90 -8.35 -0.11 -13.64
C GLU A 90 -7.76 -1.46 -14.06
N ARG A 91 -6.48 -1.67 -13.77
CA ARG A 91 -5.76 -2.82 -14.31
C ARG A 91 -5.75 -4.02 -13.39
N ILE A 92 -5.71 -3.79 -12.08
CA ILE A 92 -5.67 -4.89 -11.11
C ILE A 92 -7.05 -5.09 -10.49
N GLY A 93 -7.71 -3.99 -10.14
CA GLY A 93 -9.04 -4.06 -9.56
C GLY A 93 -9.15 -3.21 -8.32
N ILE A 94 -10.38 -2.96 -7.91
CA ILE A 94 -10.64 -2.08 -6.78
C ILE A 94 -10.32 -2.73 -5.45
N GLU A 95 -10.13 -4.04 -5.41
CA GLU A 95 -9.81 -4.71 -4.15
C GLU A 95 -8.52 -4.17 -3.56
N THR A 96 -7.50 -4.02 -4.40
CA THR A 96 -6.21 -3.51 -3.93
C THR A 96 -6.32 -2.07 -3.46
N THR A 97 -7.01 -1.23 -4.24
CA THR A 97 -7.14 0.17 -3.85
C THR A 97 -7.99 0.31 -2.59
N THR A 98 -9.01 -0.51 -2.44
CA THR A 98 -9.83 -0.50 -1.24
C THR A 98 -9.01 -0.96 -0.03
N TYR A 99 -8.20 -1.99 -0.22
CA TYR A 99 -7.33 -2.49 0.84
C TYR A 99 -6.39 -1.39 1.32
N VAL A 100 -5.73 -0.70 0.39
CA VAL A 100 -4.79 0.37 0.74
C VAL A 100 -5.51 1.48 1.49
N ARG A 101 -6.69 1.87 1.00
CA ARG A 101 -7.45 2.93 1.64
C ARG A 101 -7.82 2.56 3.07
N ASN A 102 -8.27 1.33 3.27
CA ASN A 102 -8.69 0.89 4.61
C ASN A 102 -7.52 0.79 5.57
N ILE A 103 -6.41 0.24 5.11
CA ILE A 103 -5.21 0.13 5.94
C ILE A 103 -4.70 1.51 6.30
N TYR A 104 -4.72 2.42 5.35
CA TYR A 104 -4.24 3.77 5.59
C TYR A 104 -5.12 4.49 6.63
N LYS A 105 -6.43 4.27 6.55
CA LYS A 105 -7.34 4.84 7.55
C LYS A 105 -7.01 4.36 8.95
N PHE A 106 -6.76 3.06 9.10
CA PHE A 106 -6.37 2.52 10.38
C PHE A 106 -5.05 3.11 10.85
N TYR A 107 -4.09 3.20 9.94
CA TYR A 107 -2.79 3.76 10.28
C TYR A 107 -2.90 5.19 10.79
N VAL A 108 -3.63 6.03 10.06
CA VAL A 108 -3.80 7.44 10.44
C VAL A 108 -4.52 7.54 11.77
N THR A 109 -5.57 6.76 11.95
CA THR A 109 -6.33 6.77 13.20
C THR A 109 -5.44 6.35 14.37
N TYR A 110 -4.64 5.32 14.16
CA TYR A 110 -3.75 4.86 15.22
C TYR A 110 -2.74 5.94 15.60
N LYS A 111 -2.14 6.58 14.61
CA LYS A 111 -1.16 7.63 14.87
C LYS A 111 -1.77 8.78 15.64
N LEU A 112 -2.97 9.18 15.26
CA LEU A 112 -3.65 10.26 15.96
C LEU A 112 -3.99 9.87 17.39
N ALA A 113 -4.34 8.63 17.61
CA ALA A 113 -4.73 8.16 18.94
C ALA A 113 -3.53 8.02 19.88
N THR A 114 -2.34 7.82 19.32
CA THR A 114 -1.15 7.60 20.14
C THR A 114 -0.25 8.82 20.24
N GLU A 115 -0.57 9.87 19.53
CA GLU A 115 0.15 11.13 19.68
C GLU A 115 -0.53 12.01 20.76
#